data_588de212272ed9260963932778f5ca45
#
_entry.id   588de212272ed9260963932778f5ca45
#
_cell.length_a   1.000
_cell.length_b   1.000
_cell.length_c   1.000
_cell.angle_alpha   90.00
_cell.angle_beta   90.00
_cell.angle_gamma   90.00
#
_symmetry.space_group_name_H-M   'P 1'
#
loop_
_entity.id
_entity.type
_entity.pdbx_description
1 polymer ?
#
loop_
_entity_poly.entity_id
_entity_poly.type
_entity_poly.pdbx_seq_one_letter_code
_entity_poly.pdbx_strand_id
1 'polypeptide(L)'
;MKYSISTLITVLILFVACQKNLRSDNITLPDIDISGSANGIVTLPQTVPSIVRKTFVKYTKLIAPNGKSIHFLAQDGWTEDQIMHARNVMQHILTSYPGSTYGNDKTGVANSMSDKRATMVLFNDTDELEKAFNGGLADLDHSMQDLRSNESPAVGDEDYMAHVTRDASYEEIWHLVHDYGIIPTRPDMIREMRVANDVAVEKGWRAWPQDEPQEHPNEYMGVLIDNYYDLWVIEPKLYEAQDYEPGPDGTTHFGSYFANSRAHVETKDPLGYTVIEKFFHPYLTFNAQLPTDFKGTFSLSLDKSQAYTYKSQYLIDVTLRGSNNANLRGNRLGNNLTGNSGNNIIHGAGGDDEIDGGGGDDGAVFIGLSDEYEITKQEDATIVSDVQSDRDGIDRLSNIEFIHFSDKKIEIN
;
A
#
# COMPACT_ATOMS: atom_id res chain seq x y z
N MET A 1 37.43 17.69 15.22
CA MET A 1 36.86 18.22 13.98
C MET A 1 35.33 18.08 14.13
N LYS A 2 34.64 19.22 14.19
CA LYS A 2 33.19 19.25 14.41
C LYS A 2 32.53 18.91 13.06
N TYR A 3 31.90 17.76 12.94
CA TYR A 3 31.00 17.50 11.81
C TYR A 3 29.62 18.01 12.17
N SER A 4 29.19 18.94 11.35
CA SER A 4 27.87 19.52 11.34
C SER A 4 26.86 18.42 10.98
N ILE A 5 25.94 18.11 11.88
CA ILE A 5 24.72 17.34 11.62
C ILE A 5 23.85 18.25 10.77
N SER A 6 23.84 17.98 9.49
CA SER A 6 23.03 18.72 8.53
C SER A 6 21.92 17.81 8.01
N THR A 7 20.74 18.13 8.47
CA THR A 7 19.45 17.86 7.84
C THR A 7 18.99 16.40 7.78
N LEU A 8 18.75 15.80 8.95
CA LEU A 8 17.62 14.91 9.10
C LEU A 8 16.39 15.76 8.71
N ILE A 9 15.68 15.41 7.65
CA ILE A 9 14.34 15.94 7.43
C ILE A 9 13.47 15.26 8.48
N THR A 10 13.54 15.78 9.69
CA THR A 10 12.53 15.59 10.70
C THR A 10 11.27 16.18 10.08
N VAL A 11 10.33 15.34 9.70
CA VAL A 11 8.94 15.76 9.48
C VAL A 11 8.52 16.32 10.83
N LEU A 12 8.69 17.61 11.01
CA LEU A 12 8.13 18.34 12.12
C LEU A 12 6.61 18.26 11.94
N ILE A 13 6.01 17.23 12.52
CA ILE A 13 4.58 17.27 12.82
C ILE A 13 4.44 18.43 13.79
N LEU A 14 4.18 19.60 13.26
CA LEU A 14 3.66 20.71 14.02
C LEU A 14 2.33 20.24 14.60
N PHE A 15 2.38 19.57 15.77
CA PHE A 15 1.27 19.58 16.69
C PHE A 15 1.01 21.05 17.03
N VAL A 16 0.29 21.74 16.15
CA VAL A 16 -0.47 22.88 16.57
C VAL A 16 -1.56 22.31 17.48
N ALA A 17 -1.19 22.11 18.74
CA ALA A 17 -2.19 22.08 19.82
C ALA A 17 -2.87 23.44 19.75
N CYS A 18 -3.82 23.55 18.82
CA CYS A 18 -4.60 24.74 18.58
C CYS A 18 -5.40 24.97 19.86
N GLN A 19 -5.02 25.96 20.66
CA GLN A 19 -5.97 26.61 21.52
C GLN A 19 -7.14 27.00 20.63
N LYS A 20 -8.26 26.25 20.72
CA LYS A 20 -9.52 26.55 20.07
C LYS A 20 -9.96 27.95 20.56
N ASN A 21 -9.58 28.97 19.80
CA ASN A 21 -10.30 30.22 19.84
C ASN A 21 -11.71 29.91 19.31
N LEU A 22 -12.71 30.11 20.15
CA LEU A 22 -14.13 30.02 19.84
C LEU A 22 -14.46 30.90 18.62
N ARG A 23 -14.26 30.38 17.41
CA ARG A 23 -14.82 30.92 16.18
C ARG A 23 -16.05 30.11 15.80
N SER A 24 -17.09 30.80 15.45
CA SER A 24 -18.49 30.40 15.48
C SER A 24 -18.99 29.54 14.34
N ASP A 25 -18.18 29.02 13.43
CA ASP A 25 -18.64 28.09 12.38
C ASP A 25 -17.52 27.11 12.06
N ASN A 26 -17.65 25.84 12.48
CA ASN A 26 -16.75 24.76 12.12
C ASN A 26 -16.80 24.58 10.60
N ILE A 27 -15.70 24.88 9.91
CA ILE A 27 -15.57 24.63 8.47
C ILE A 27 -15.41 23.12 8.27
N THR A 28 -16.39 22.49 7.62
CA THR A 28 -16.37 21.05 7.32
C THR A 28 -16.61 20.79 5.83
N LEU A 29 -16.22 19.62 5.36
CA LEU A 29 -16.55 19.16 4.02
C LEU A 29 -18.04 18.76 3.97
N PRO A 30 -18.78 19.13 2.90
CA PRO A 30 -20.08 18.54 2.63
C PRO A 30 -19.92 17.06 2.25
N ASP A 31 -21.02 16.32 2.22
CA ASP A 31 -21.00 15.01 1.58
C ASP A 31 -20.80 15.20 0.06
N ILE A 32 -19.76 14.57 -0.49
CA ILE A 32 -19.40 14.66 -1.90
C ILE A 32 -19.69 13.31 -2.55
N ASP A 33 -20.57 13.32 -3.54
CA ASP A 33 -20.87 12.13 -4.35
C ASP A 33 -19.70 11.82 -5.29
N ILE A 34 -19.19 10.59 -5.22
CA ILE A 34 -18.10 10.09 -6.05
C ILE A 34 -18.58 9.05 -7.08
N SER A 35 -19.88 8.72 -7.12
CA SER A 35 -20.44 7.67 -7.97
C SER A 35 -20.40 8.00 -9.47
N GLY A 36 -20.21 9.27 -9.81
CA GLY A 36 -20.09 9.73 -11.20
C GLY A 36 -18.73 9.41 -11.86
N SER A 37 -17.77 8.85 -11.11
CA SER A 37 -16.45 8.45 -11.62
C SER A 37 -16.25 6.96 -11.48
N ALA A 38 -15.72 6.31 -12.51
CA ALA A 38 -15.47 4.87 -12.52
C ALA A 38 -14.48 4.43 -11.44
N ASN A 39 -13.49 5.27 -11.11
CA ASN A 39 -12.49 5.03 -10.06
C ASN A 39 -12.82 5.75 -8.73
N GLY A 40 -13.98 6.44 -8.65
CA GLY A 40 -14.41 7.17 -7.46
C GLY A 40 -13.57 8.41 -7.13
N ILE A 41 -12.85 8.97 -8.10
CA ILE A 41 -12.10 10.24 -7.97
C ILE A 41 -12.85 11.34 -8.74
N VAL A 42 -13.17 12.42 -8.06
CA VAL A 42 -13.94 13.52 -8.66
C VAL A 42 -13.23 14.86 -8.43
N THR A 43 -13.51 15.83 -9.31
CA THR A 43 -13.13 17.22 -9.08
C THR A 43 -13.95 17.81 -7.93
N LEU A 44 -13.33 18.60 -7.07
CA LEU A 44 -14.00 19.25 -5.94
C LEU A 44 -15.16 20.15 -6.41
N PRO A 45 -16.40 19.92 -5.93
CA PRO A 45 -17.55 20.73 -6.30
C PRO A 45 -17.49 22.13 -5.68
N GLN A 46 -18.23 23.09 -6.26
CA GLN A 46 -18.27 24.48 -5.81
C GLN A 46 -18.86 24.65 -4.39
N THR A 47 -19.58 23.64 -3.89
CA THR A 47 -20.14 23.62 -2.53
C THR A 47 -19.10 23.42 -1.44
N VAL A 48 -17.90 22.93 -1.79
CA VAL A 48 -16.78 22.76 -0.86
C VAL A 48 -16.25 24.14 -0.43
N PRO A 49 -15.87 24.33 0.85
CA PRO A 49 -15.33 25.58 1.34
C PRO A 49 -14.18 26.11 0.50
N SER A 50 -14.15 27.43 0.28
CA SER A 50 -13.17 28.06 -0.62
C SER A 50 -11.73 27.84 -0.18
N ILE A 51 -11.47 27.71 1.13
CA ILE A 51 -10.12 27.42 1.65
C ILE A 51 -9.61 26.05 1.17
N VAL A 52 -10.47 25.03 1.10
CA VAL A 52 -10.13 23.70 0.57
C VAL A 52 -9.91 23.76 -0.95
N ARG A 53 -10.83 24.40 -1.69
CA ARG A 53 -10.77 24.51 -3.16
C ARG A 53 -9.59 25.36 -3.68
N LYS A 54 -9.03 26.23 -2.85
CA LYS A 54 -7.80 26.97 -3.19
C LYS A 54 -6.54 26.09 -3.13
N THR A 55 -6.61 25.03 -2.34
CA THR A 55 -5.47 24.14 -2.07
C THR A 55 -5.57 22.85 -2.89
N PHE A 56 -6.77 22.27 -2.98
CA PHE A 56 -6.99 20.96 -3.59
C PHE A 56 -7.94 21.03 -4.78
N VAL A 57 -7.82 20.07 -5.68
CA VAL A 57 -8.63 19.98 -6.90
C VAL A 57 -9.38 18.67 -7.06
N LYS A 58 -8.85 17.57 -6.48
CA LYS A 58 -9.42 16.22 -6.57
C LYS A 58 -9.85 15.72 -5.20
N TYR A 59 -10.82 14.82 -5.21
CA TYR A 59 -11.39 14.22 -4.01
C TYR A 59 -11.75 12.76 -4.22
N THR A 60 -11.51 11.95 -3.22
CA THR A 60 -12.08 10.62 -3.06
C THR A 60 -12.36 10.33 -1.59
N LYS A 61 -12.99 9.19 -1.27
CA LYS A 61 -13.31 8.79 0.10
C LYS A 61 -13.41 7.29 0.25
N LEU A 62 -13.27 6.81 1.47
CA LEU A 62 -13.78 5.53 1.92
C LEU A 62 -15.01 5.75 2.79
N ILE A 63 -15.96 4.83 2.72
CA ILE A 63 -17.15 4.85 3.59
C ILE A 63 -16.92 3.86 4.72
N ALA A 64 -16.89 4.36 5.95
CA ALA A 64 -16.82 3.53 7.14
C ALA A 64 -18.14 2.77 7.39
N PRO A 65 -18.14 1.70 8.16
CA PRO A 65 -19.36 0.91 8.46
C PRO A 65 -20.52 1.72 9.08
N ASN A 66 -20.23 2.85 9.76
CA ASN A 66 -21.25 3.79 10.26
C ASN A 66 -21.86 4.71 9.20
N GLY A 67 -21.49 4.54 7.92
CA GLY A 67 -21.97 5.35 6.79
C GLY A 67 -21.28 6.70 6.61
N LYS A 68 -20.32 7.07 7.47
CA LYS A 68 -19.57 8.33 7.36
C LYS A 68 -18.29 8.15 6.53
N SER A 69 -17.77 9.27 6.03
CA SER A 69 -16.60 9.28 5.15
C SER A 69 -15.29 9.41 5.90
N ILE A 70 -14.27 8.72 5.41
CA ILE A 70 -12.84 9.02 5.60
C ILE A 70 -12.37 9.65 4.28
N HIS A 71 -11.78 10.84 4.33
CA HIS A 71 -11.62 11.72 3.19
C HIS A 71 -10.20 11.69 2.62
N PHE A 72 -10.09 11.97 1.32
CA PHE A 72 -8.83 12.24 0.63
C PHE A 72 -8.99 13.49 -0.22
N LEU A 73 -8.14 14.47 0.00
CA LEU A 73 -8.08 15.74 -0.75
C LEU A 73 -6.73 15.79 -1.46
N ALA A 74 -6.71 15.96 -2.78
CA ALA A 74 -5.47 15.94 -3.55
C ALA A 74 -5.26 17.21 -4.37
N GLN A 75 -4.02 17.68 -4.42
CA GLN A 75 -3.57 18.72 -5.32
C GLN A 75 -3.49 18.23 -6.78
N ASP A 76 -3.26 19.13 -7.70
CA ASP A 76 -3.27 18.88 -9.15
C ASP A 76 -2.10 17.99 -9.63
N GLY A 77 -0.96 18.02 -8.96
CA GLY A 77 0.20 17.17 -9.28
C GLY A 77 0.01 15.67 -8.99
N TRP A 78 -1.00 15.29 -8.21
CA TRP A 78 -1.32 13.89 -7.98
C TRP A 78 -2.02 13.26 -9.17
N THR A 79 -1.49 12.14 -9.65
CA THR A 79 -2.19 11.31 -10.65
C THR A 79 -3.37 10.56 -10.01
N GLU A 80 -4.34 10.12 -10.82
CA GLU A 80 -5.43 9.30 -10.31
C GLU A 80 -4.93 7.96 -9.78
N ASP A 81 -3.88 7.41 -10.38
CA ASP A 81 -3.27 6.15 -9.95
C ASP A 81 -2.61 6.26 -8.58
N GLN A 82 -1.91 7.35 -8.29
CA GLN A 82 -1.39 7.62 -6.96
C GLN A 82 -2.50 7.79 -5.91
N ILE A 83 -3.58 8.51 -6.25
CA ILE A 83 -4.73 8.69 -5.35
C ILE A 83 -5.43 7.35 -5.08
N MET A 84 -5.61 6.52 -6.11
CA MET A 84 -6.15 5.18 -5.96
C MET A 84 -5.25 4.32 -5.07
N HIS A 85 -3.94 4.39 -5.27
CA HIS A 85 -2.98 3.66 -4.44
C HIS A 85 -3.10 4.05 -2.97
N ALA A 86 -3.04 5.34 -2.64
CA ALA A 86 -3.19 5.82 -1.27
C ALA A 86 -4.53 5.36 -0.64
N ARG A 87 -5.63 5.44 -1.39
CA ARG A 87 -6.94 4.94 -0.94
C ARG A 87 -6.94 3.43 -0.71
N ASN A 88 -6.30 2.66 -1.58
CA ASN A 88 -6.19 1.21 -1.48
C ASN A 88 -5.35 0.79 -0.25
N VAL A 89 -4.27 1.50 0.04
CA VAL A 89 -3.47 1.30 1.27
C VAL A 89 -4.33 1.55 2.52
N MET A 90 -5.09 2.64 2.58
CA MET A 90 -6.02 2.89 3.67
C MET A 90 -7.05 1.77 3.81
N GLN A 91 -7.63 1.33 2.71
CA GLN A 91 -8.59 0.23 2.71
C GLN A 91 -7.95 -1.06 3.22
N HIS A 92 -6.74 -1.38 2.80
CA HIS A 92 -5.99 -2.54 3.28
C HIS A 92 -5.78 -2.49 4.78
N ILE A 93 -5.29 -1.37 5.33
CA ILE A 93 -5.07 -1.22 6.76
C ILE A 93 -6.38 -1.38 7.54
N LEU A 94 -7.51 -0.93 6.99
CA LEU A 94 -8.84 -1.02 7.62
C LEU A 94 -9.60 -2.32 7.31
N THR A 95 -9.09 -3.18 6.40
CA THR A 95 -9.72 -4.48 6.12
C THR A 95 -9.54 -5.41 7.32
N SER A 96 -10.65 -5.98 7.81
CA SER A 96 -10.65 -6.92 8.94
C SER A 96 -9.85 -8.16 8.61
N TYR A 97 -9.06 -8.64 9.59
CA TYR A 97 -8.26 -9.87 9.48
C TYR A 97 -8.83 -10.92 10.45
N PRO A 98 -9.74 -11.78 9.98
CA PRO A 98 -10.40 -12.76 10.82
C PRO A 98 -9.42 -13.68 11.56
N GLY A 99 -9.67 -13.89 12.85
CA GLY A 99 -8.81 -14.70 13.71
C GLY A 99 -7.63 -13.97 14.35
N SER A 100 -7.29 -12.78 13.91
CA SER A 100 -6.23 -11.98 14.52
C SER A 100 -6.70 -11.28 15.81
N THR A 101 -5.77 -10.97 16.71
CA THR A 101 -6.10 -10.43 18.03
C THR A 101 -6.69 -9.02 17.97
N TYR A 102 -6.10 -8.14 17.20
CA TYR A 102 -6.47 -6.73 17.11
C TYR A 102 -7.14 -6.36 15.78
N GLY A 103 -6.91 -7.16 14.74
CA GLY A 103 -7.43 -6.94 13.39
C GLY A 103 -8.70 -7.71 13.05
N ASN A 104 -9.18 -8.62 13.91
CA ASN A 104 -10.32 -9.50 13.62
C ASN A 104 -11.59 -8.75 13.20
N ASP A 105 -11.85 -7.61 13.81
CA ASP A 105 -12.92 -6.67 13.45
C ASP A 105 -12.40 -5.23 13.59
N LYS A 106 -12.21 -4.57 12.45
CA LYS A 106 -11.73 -3.18 12.38
C LYS A 106 -12.84 -2.15 12.23
N THR A 107 -14.13 -2.56 12.37
CA THR A 107 -15.29 -1.67 12.31
C THR A 107 -15.15 -0.48 13.25
N GLY A 108 -14.75 -0.73 14.51
CA GLY A 108 -14.56 0.32 15.51
C GLY A 108 -13.45 1.31 15.14
N VAL A 109 -12.36 0.82 14.51
CA VAL A 109 -11.25 1.66 14.03
C VAL A 109 -11.72 2.62 12.94
N ALA A 110 -12.36 2.09 11.88
CA ALA A 110 -12.86 2.88 10.77
C ALA A 110 -13.94 3.89 11.20
N ASN A 111 -14.86 3.47 12.11
CA ASN A 111 -15.90 4.34 12.65
C ASN A 111 -15.30 5.48 13.47
N SER A 112 -14.30 5.20 14.30
CA SER A 112 -13.62 6.24 15.09
C SER A 112 -12.96 7.29 14.19
N MET A 113 -12.28 6.87 13.13
CA MET A 113 -11.67 7.76 12.15
C MET A 113 -12.73 8.65 11.48
N SER A 114 -13.78 8.05 10.95
CA SER A 114 -14.84 8.78 10.24
C SER A 114 -15.62 9.73 11.18
N ASP A 115 -15.83 9.37 12.44
CA ASP A 115 -16.45 10.25 13.46
C ASP A 115 -15.59 11.51 13.73
N LYS A 116 -14.28 11.40 13.55
CA LYS A 116 -13.30 12.49 13.67
C LYS A 116 -13.01 13.20 12.34
N ARG A 117 -13.72 12.84 11.27
CA ARG A 117 -13.51 13.36 9.91
C ARG A 117 -12.06 13.22 9.47
N ALA A 118 -11.48 12.02 9.70
CA ALA A 118 -10.12 11.72 9.31
C ALA A 118 -9.91 11.98 7.80
N THR A 119 -8.86 12.71 7.47
CA THR A 119 -8.62 13.22 6.12
C THR A 119 -7.15 13.10 5.76
N MET A 120 -6.84 12.34 4.71
CA MET A 120 -5.54 12.42 4.05
C MET A 120 -5.51 13.65 3.16
N VAL A 121 -4.51 14.51 3.36
CA VAL A 121 -4.26 15.68 2.52
C VAL A 121 -3.03 15.43 1.66
N LEU A 122 -3.24 15.32 0.36
CA LEU A 122 -2.26 14.88 -0.63
C LEU A 122 -1.65 16.10 -1.31
N PHE A 123 -0.45 16.48 -0.87
CA PHE A 123 0.29 17.64 -1.35
C PHE A 123 1.28 17.30 -2.46
N ASN A 124 1.59 18.25 -3.32
CA ASN A 124 2.64 18.06 -4.32
C ASN A 124 4.03 17.99 -3.66
N ASP A 125 4.26 18.85 -2.66
CA ASP A 125 5.52 18.97 -1.93
C ASP A 125 5.33 19.64 -0.55
N THR A 126 6.42 19.76 0.22
CA THR A 126 6.44 20.37 1.55
C THR A 126 6.13 21.87 1.52
N ASP A 127 6.56 22.61 0.50
CA ASP A 127 6.35 24.06 0.42
C ASP A 127 4.85 24.37 0.25
N GLU A 128 4.15 23.56 -0.55
CA GLU A 128 2.69 23.69 -0.73
C GLU A 128 1.91 23.30 0.54
N LEU A 129 2.39 22.33 1.30
CA LEU A 129 1.86 21.98 2.61
C LEU A 129 1.95 23.16 3.59
N GLU A 130 3.16 23.69 3.79
CA GLU A 130 3.38 24.82 4.71
C GLU A 130 2.54 26.05 4.33
N LYS A 131 2.48 26.36 3.05
CA LYS A 131 1.68 27.45 2.51
C LYS A 131 0.19 27.27 2.77
N ALA A 132 -0.35 26.04 2.62
CA ALA A 132 -1.75 25.74 2.85
C ALA A 132 -2.13 25.89 4.33
N PHE A 133 -1.34 25.34 5.24
CA PHE A 133 -1.59 25.45 6.67
C PHE A 133 -1.47 26.89 7.17
N ASN A 134 -0.46 27.63 6.72
CA ASN A 134 -0.33 29.07 7.00
C ASN A 134 -1.45 29.90 6.36
N GLY A 135 -2.05 29.41 5.26
CA GLY A 135 -3.18 30.01 4.55
C GLY A 135 -4.55 29.75 5.17
N GLY A 136 -4.62 29.04 6.30
CA GLY A 136 -5.83 28.78 7.06
C GLY A 136 -6.43 27.38 6.87
N LEU A 137 -5.76 26.43 6.22
CA LEU A 137 -6.23 25.04 6.13
C LEU A 137 -6.43 24.41 7.53
N ALA A 138 -5.64 24.86 8.52
CA ALA A 138 -5.78 24.46 9.93
C ALA A 138 -7.14 24.82 10.55
N ASP A 139 -7.93 25.74 9.95
CA ASP A 139 -9.28 26.08 10.39
C ASP A 139 -10.33 25.03 9.97
N LEU A 140 -9.98 24.07 9.12
CA LEU A 140 -10.85 22.95 8.75
C LEU A 140 -11.05 22.04 9.96
N ASP A 141 -12.30 21.80 10.35
CA ASP A 141 -12.63 20.90 11.49
C ASP A 141 -12.53 19.44 11.08
N HIS A 142 -11.34 19.03 10.69
CA HIS A 142 -10.96 17.68 10.26
C HIS A 142 -9.66 17.25 10.95
N SER A 143 -9.53 15.97 11.16
CA SER A 143 -8.30 15.35 11.64
C SER A 143 -7.46 14.98 10.43
N MET A 144 -6.34 15.66 10.21
CA MET A 144 -5.58 15.58 8.95
C MET A 144 -4.22 14.92 9.15
N GLN A 145 -3.78 14.16 8.15
CA GLN A 145 -2.42 13.68 7.92
C GLN A 145 -2.04 13.98 6.48
N ASP A 146 -0.83 14.43 6.25
CA ASP A 146 -0.31 14.71 4.92
C ASP A 146 0.37 13.51 4.27
N LEU A 147 0.52 13.58 2.97
CA LEU A 147 1.33 12.69 2.15
C LEU A 147 1.73 13.47 0.89
N ARG A 148 2.95 13.28 0.40
CA ARG A 148 3.49 14.02 -0.74
C ARG A 148 3.60 13.16 -2.00
N SER A 149 3.40 13.77 -3.16
CA SER A 149 3.37 13.04 -4.43
C SER A 149 4.72 12.42 -4.80
N ASN A 150 5.82 13.04 -4.39
CA ASN A 150 7.18 12.59 -4.67
C ASN A 150 7.66 11.44 -3.75
N GLU A 151 6.85 10.98 -2.82
CA GLU A 151 7.11 9.84 -1.95
C GLU A 151 6.01 8.75 -2.03
N SER A 152 5.18 8.80 -3.06
CA SER A 152 4.04 7.89 -3.25
C SER A 152 3.96 7.42 -4.69
N PRO A 153 4.80 6.46 -5.12
CA PRO A 153 4.76 5.92 -6.47
C PRO A 153 3.47 5.09 -6.66
N ALA A 154 2.86 5.20 -7.84
CA ALA A 154 1.73 4.35 -8.18
C ALA A 154 2.20 2.94 -8.54
N VAL A 155 1.43 1.91 -8.16
CA VAL A 155 1.79 0.52 -8.47
C VAL A 155 1.93 0.34 -9.98
N GLY A 156 3.11 -0.13 -10.40
CA GLY A 156 3.43 -0.42 -11.80
C GLY A 156 3.88 0.78 -12.64
N ASP A 157 3.98 2.00 -12.10
CA ASP A 157 4.62 3.09 -12.79
C ASP A 157 6.15 2.92 -12.87
N GLU A 158 6.82 3.76 -13.65
CA GLU A 158 8.26 3.64 -13.88
C GLU A 158 9.07 3.76 -12.59
N ASP A 159 8.71 4.67 -11.71
CA ASP A 159 9.38 4.87 -10.42
C ASP A 159 9.19 3.67 -9.49
N TYR A 160 7.96 3.17 -9.37
CA TYR A 160 7.66 1.96 -8.60
C TYR A 160 8.47 0.76 -9.09
N MET A 161 8.50 0.54 -10.42
CA MET A 161 9.21 -0.59 -11.03
C MET A 161 10.72 -0.43 -10.97
N ALA A 162 11.24 0.78 -11.08
CA ALA A 162 12.67 1.08 -10.96
C ALA A 162 13.16 1.08 -9.50
N HIS A 163 12.23 1.02 -8.53
CA HIS A 163 12.54 1.02 -7.10
C HIS A 163 13.36 2.25 -6.66
N VAL A 164 13.06 3.41 -7.27
CA VAL A 164 13.79 4.66 -7.03
C VAL A 164 13.25 5.38 -5.80
N THR A 165 11.93 5.43 -5.66
CA THR A 165 11.26 6.15 -4.57
C THR A 165 10.71 5.18 -3.54
N ARG A 166 10.88 5.52 -2.27
CA ARG A 166 10.16 4.92 -1.16
C ARG A 166 8.65 5.11 -1.37
N ASP A 167 7.87 4.13 -0.98
CA ASP A 167 6.43 4.30 -0.86
C ASP A 167 6.06 4.66 0.58
N ALA A 168 5.97 5.95 0.86
CA ALA A 168 5.59 6.46 2.18
C ALA A 168 4.09 6.35 2.48
N SER A 169 3.28 5.90 1.50
CA SER A 169 1.82 5.80 1.69
C SER A 169 1.44 4.93 2.89
N TYR A 170 2.19 3.86 3.15
CA TYR A 170 1.88 2.94 4.24
C TYR A 170 2.13 3.56 5.61
N GLU A 171 3.25 4.24 5.79
CA GLU A 171 3.60 4.93 7.03
C GLU A 171 2.68 6.12 7.29
N GLU A 172 2.52 7.03 6.34
CA GLU A 172 1.73 8.25 6.53
C GLU A 172 0.24 7.96 6.74
N ILE A 173 -0.29 6.97 6.02
CA ILE A 173 -1.68 6.52 6.23
C ILE A 173 -1.81 5.81 7.58
N TRP A 174 -0.80 5.07 8.02
CA TRP A 174 -0.78 4.49 9.35
C TRP A 174 -0.85 5.55 10.43
N HIS A 175 -0.15 6.66 10.32
CA HIS A 175 -0.22 7.76 11.30
C HIS A 175 -1.66 8.24 11.49
N LEU A 176 -2.42 8.44 10.40
CA LEU A 176 -3.84 8.81 10.49
C LEU A 176 -4.68 7.72 11.16
N VAL A 177 -4.46 6.45 10.80
CA VAL A 177 -5.18 5.30 11.39
C VAL A 177 -4.81 5.14 12.86
N HIS A 178 -3.55 5.29 13.22
CA HIS A 178 -3.06 5.19 14.60
C HIS A 178 -3.73 6.24 15.49
N ASP A 179 -3.65 7.51 15.13
CA ASP A 179 -4.09 8.60 15.98
C ASP A 179 -5.61 8.66 16.15
N TYR A 180 -6.34 8.41 15.07
CA TYR A 180 -7.79 8.60 15.05
C TYR A 180 -8.59 7.30 15.07
N GLY A 181 -7.94 6.18 14.87
CA GLY A 181 -8.54 4.85 14.89
C GLY A 181 -8.03 3.96 16.03
N ILE A 182 -6.72 3.74 16.13
CA ILE A 182 -6.11 2.76 17.05
C ILE A 182 -6.08 3.29 18.49
N ILE A 183 -5.57 4.50 18.72
CA ILE A 183 -5.51 5.08 20.07
C ILE A 183 -6.87 5.02 20.77
N PRO A 184 -8.01 5.42 20.15
CA PRO A 184 -9.30 5.39 20.82
C PRO A 184 -9.88 3.98 21.01
N THR A 185 -9.45 2.98 20.22
CA THR A 185 -10.17 1.69 20.13
C THR A 185 -9.34 0.47 20.51
N ARG A 186 -8.02 0.57 20.55
CA ARG A 186 -7.09 -0.57 20.75
C ARG A 186 -6.00 -0.26 21.79
N PRO A 187 -6.36 0.09 23.05
CA PRO A 187 -5.38 0.48 24.08
C PRO A 187 -4.36 -0.64 24.39
N ASP A 188 -4.76 -1.91 24.22
CA ASP A 188 -3.88 -3.04 24.46
C ASP A 188 -2.79 -3.14 23.38
N MET A 189 -3.17 -2.93 22.13
CA MET A 189 -2.21 -2.87 21.01
C MET A 189 -1.18 -1.74 21.23
N ILE A 190 -1.62 -0.56 21.64
CA ILE A 190 -0.73 0.57 21.96
C ILE A 190 0.27 0.19 23.05
N ARG A 191 -0.14 -0.55 24.09
CA ARG A 191 0.80 -1.02 25.13
C ARG A 191 1.83 -1.99 24.59
N GLU A 192 1.40 -2.95 23.77
CA GLU A 192 2.33 -3.90 23.14
C GLU A 192 3.32 -3.21 22.17
N MET A 193 2.84 -2.26 21.37
CA MET A 193 3.68 -1.46 20.49
C MET A 193 4.78 -0.72 21.28
N ARG A 194 4.43 -0.11 22.40
CA ARG A 194 5.42 0.58 23.27
C ARG A 194 6.46 -0.39 23.80
N VAL A 195 6.05 -1.53 24.31
CA VAL A 195 6.98 -2.54 24.81
C VAL A 195 7.91 -3.05 23.71
N ALA A 196 7.40 -3.32 22.51
CA ALA A 196 8.19 -3.76 21.38
C ALA A 196 9.21 -2.67 20.95
N ASN A 197 8.76 -1.42 20.84
CA ASN A 197 9.63 -0.29 20.55
C ASN A 197 10.77 -0.13 21.56
N ASP A 198 10.46 -0.17 22.86
CA ASP A 198 11.46 0.02 23.93
C ASP A 198 12.52 -1.10 23.87
N VAL A 199 12.11 -2.34 23.59
CA VAL A 199 13.03 -3.47 23.42
C VAL A 199 13.87 -3.32 22.15
N ALA A 200 13.28 -2.85 21.03
CA ALA A 200 14.02 -2.61 19.79
C ALA A 200 15.09 -1.52 19.99
N VAL A 201 14.79 -0.45 20.72
CA VAL A 201 15.75 0.60 21.09
C VAL A 201 16.83 0.06 22.02
N GLU A 202 16.48 -0.68 23.08
CA GLU A 202 17.44 -1.28 24.01
C GLU A 202 18.44 -2.21 23.30
N LYS A 203 17.97 -2.97 22.32
CA LYS A 203 18.81 -3.88 21.53
C LYS A 203 19.58 -3.21 20.39
N GLY A 204 19.37 -1.93 20.16
CA GLY A 204 20.00 -1.18 19.07
C GLY A 204 19.46 -1.50 17.68
N TRP A 205 18.29 -2.15 17.57
CA TRP A 205 17.60 -2.35 16.28
C TRP A 205 16.88 -1.11 15.82
N ARG A 206 16.67 -0.16 16.72
CA ARG A 206 16.09 1.13 16.41
C ARG A 206 16.90 2.27 17.04
N ALA A 207 17.23 3.28 16.23
CA ALA A 207 17.78 4.56 16.69
C ALA A 207 16.71 5.63 16.49
N TRP A 208 16.29 6.30 17.58
CA TRP A 208 15.33 7.41 17.52
C TRP A 208 15.77 8.54 18.43
N PRO A 209 15.54 9.81 18.06
CA PRO A 209 15.84 10.94 18.93
C PRO A 209 15.14 10.83 20.29
N GLN A 210 15.86 11.05 21.38
CA GLN A 210 15.36 10.86 22.75
C GLN A 210 14.42 11.99 23.22
N ASP A 211 14.31 13.05 22.46
CA ASP A 211 13.54 14.26 22.77
C ASP A 211 12.07 14.18 22.36
N GLU A 212 11.66 13.14 21.62
CA GLU A 212 10.27 12.92 21.16
C GLU A 212 9.70 11.56 21.59
N PRO A 213 9.68 11.21 22.89
CA PRO A 213 9.33 9.85 23.31
C PRO A 213 7.86 9.47 23.10
N GLN A 214 6.96 10.43 22.85
CA GLN A 214 5.54 10.16 22.68
C GLN A 214 5.21 9.66 21.28
N GLU A 215 5.98 10.04 20.27
CA GLU A 215 5.83 9.65 18.88
C GLU A 215 6.46 8.29 18.57
N HIS A 216 7.34 7.81 19.43
CA HIS A 216 8.13 6.59 19.20
C HIS A 216 7.32 5.36 18.77
N PRO A 217 6.17 5.00 19.39
CA PRO A 217 5.43 3.82 18.98
C PRO A 217 4.75 3.98 17.62
N ASN A 218 4.33 5.19 17.26
CA ASN A 218 3.69 5.47 15.98
C ASN A 218 4.68 5.33 14.83
N GLU A 219 5.81 6.03 14.91
CA GLU A 219 6.93 5.95 13.98
C GLU A 219 7.51 4.54 13.88
N TYR A 220 7.59 3.83 15.01
CA TYR A 220 8.06 2.46 15.04
C TYR A 220 7.16 1.51 14.23
N MET A 221 5.85 1.66 14.34
CA MET A 221 4.92 0.85 13.54
C MET A 221 4.97 1.21 12.06
N GLY A 222 5.19 2.47 11.71
CA GLY A 222 5.37 2.89 10.32
C GLY A 222 6.51 2.12 9.66
N VAL A 223 7.71 2.13 10.26
CA VAL A 223 8.86 1.38 9.73
C VAL A 223 8.68 -0.14 9.80
N LEU A 224 7.94 -0.67 10.78
CA LEU A 224 7.59 -2.09 10.83
C LEU A 224 6.70 -2.49 9.66
N ILE A 225 5.68 -1.71 9.31
CA ILE A 225 4.77 -1.96 8.18
C ILE A 225 5.55 -2.01 6.88
N ASP A 226 6.41 -1.02 6.66
CA ASP A 226 7.24 -0.94 5.47
C ASP A 226 8.10 -2.20 5.30
N ASN A 227 8.71 -2.68 6.38
CA ASN A 227 9.56 -3.87 6.33
C ASN A 227 8.77 -5.19 6.34
N TYR A 228 7.58 -5.21 6.92
CA TYR A 228 6.71 -6.37 6.91
C TYR A 228 6.20 -6.69 5.50
N TYR A 229 6.02 -5.69 4.65
CA TYR A 229 5.66 -5.88 3.24
C TYR A 229 6.84 -5.74 2.28
N ASP A 230 8.07 -5.76 2.79
CA ASP A 230 9.32 -5.63 2.02
C ASP A 230 9.33 -4.42 1.06
N LEU A 231 8.62 -3.34 1.42
CA LEU A 231 8.54 -2.11 0.61
C LEU A 231 9.91 -1.43 0.48
N TRP A 232 10.81 -1.79 1.38
CA TRP A 232 12.12 -1.19 1.57
C TRP A 232 13.27 -2.20 1.54
N VAL A 233 13.09 -3.31 0.86
CA VAL A 233 14.25 -4.14 0.53
C VAL A 233 15.11 -3.36 -0.43
N ILE A 234 16.20 -2.87 0.10
CA ILE A 234 16.92 -1.75 -0.48
C ILE A 234 17.92 -2.24 -1.49
N GLU A 235 17.83 -1.70 -2.68
CA GLU A 235 18.92 -1.66 -3.64
C GLU A 235 20.01 -0.71 -3.10
N PRO A 236 21.31 -1.05 -3.20
CA PRO A 236 22.40 -0.18 -2.77
C PRO A 236 22.35 1.25 -3.32
N LYS A 237 21.73 1.44 -4.48
CA LYS A 237 21.56 2.75 -5.14
C LYS A 237 20.73 3.75 -4.34
N LEU A 238 19.77 3.30 -3.54
CA LEU A 238 18.99 4.18 -2.68
C LEU A 238 19.82 4.68 -1.49
N TYR A 239 20.83 3.94 -1.08
CA TYR A 239 21.71 4.34 0.02
C TYR A 239 22.76 5.36 -0.37
N GLU A 240 23.26 5.33 -1.61
CA GLU A 240 24.26 6.31 -2.06
C GLU A 240 23.74 7.75 -2.02
N ALA A 241 22.41 7.93 -2.00
CA ALA A 241 21.77 9.23 -1.93
C ALA A 241 21.50 9.72 -0.50
N GLN A 242 21.70 8.88 0.52
CA GLN A 242 21.35 9.20 1.91
C GLN A 242 22.45 8.70 2.87
N ASP A 243 22.78 9.50 3.90
CA ASP A 243 23.79 9.17 4.90
C ASP A 243 23.25 8.15 5.92
N TYR A 244 23.29 6.85 5.57
CA TYR A 244 22.88 5.78 6.47
C TYR A 244 24.02 5.17 7.25
N GLU A 245 23.84 5.05 8.56
CA GLU A 245 24.70 4.26 9.41
C GLU A 245 24.25 2.80 9.39
N PRO A 246 25.18 1.84 9.22
CA PRO A 246 24.84 0.42 9.31
C PRO A 246 24.32 0.06 10.69
N GLY A 247 23.35 -0.87 10.75
CA GLY A 247 22.91 -1.48 12.00
C GLY A 247 24.00 -2.30 12.68
N PRO A 248 23.74 -2.84 13.89
CA PRO A 248 24.74 -3.57 14.69
C PRO A 248 25.36 -4.78 13.99
N ASP A 249 24.67 -5.37 13.02
CA ASP A 249 25.13 -6.52 12.23
C ASP A 249 25.59 -6.14 10.81
N GLY A 250 25.72 -4.84 10.53
CA GLY A 250 26.05 -4.32 9.20
C GLY A 250 24.88 -4.26 8.22
N THR A 251 23.65 -4.64 8.62
CA THR A 251 22.45 -4.44 7.82
C THR A 251 22.16 -2.95 7.74
N THR A 252 22.00 -2.44 6.55
CA THR A 252 21.59 -1.07 6.33
C THR A 252 20.07 -1.00 6.22
N HIS A 253 19.50 0.12 6.67
CA HIS A 253 18.09 0.38 6.56
C HIS A 253 17.83 1.89 6.48
N PHE A 254 16.65 2.26 6.02
CA PHE A 254 16.22 3.66 5.99
C PHE A 254 15.98 4.21 7.39
N GLY A 255 16.61 5.32 7.68
CA GLY A 255 16.36 6.08 8.91
C GLY A 255 16.76 5.33 10.16
N SER A 256 15.81 5.07 11.03
CA SER A 256 16.04 4.69 12.40
C SER A 256 15.86 3.22 12.74
N TYR A 257 15.61 2.33 11.76
CA TYR A 257 15.32 0.91 12.01
C TYR A 257 16.20 -0.02 11.18
N PHE A 258 16.82 -1.02 11.82
CA PHE A 258 17.87 -1.86 11.23
C PHE A 258 17.41 -3.27 10.83
N ALA A 259 16.17 -3.42 10.41
CA ALA A 259 15.65 -4.55 9.67
C ALA A 259 15.08 -4.01 8.36
N ASN A 260 15.35 -4.70 7.23
CA ASN A 260 14.98 -4.22 5.90
C ASN A 260 14.12 -5.21 5.12
N SER A 261 13.58 -6.22 5.77
CA SER A 261 12.69 -7.21 5.19
C SER A 261 11.87 -7.90 6.26
N ARG A 262 10.77 -8.55 5.88
CA ARG A 262 9.95 -9.35 6.79
C ARG A 262 10.78 -10.38 7.56
N ALA A 263 11.63 -11.12 6.88
CA ALA A 263 12.48 -12.12 7.50
C ALA A 263 13.45 -11.53 8.53
N HIS A 264 13.94 -10.32 8.29
CA HIS A 264 14.78 -9.62 9.27
C HIS A 264 13.97 -9.12 10.46
N VAL A 265 12.75 -8.60 10.27
CA VAL A 265 11.85 -8.22 11.37
C VAL A 265 11.56 -9.44 12.25
N GLU A 266 11.17 -10.57 11.65
CA GLU A 266 10.87 -11.80 12.39
C GLU A 266 12.04 -12.25 13.27
N THR A 267 13.27 -12.19 12.76
CA THR A 267 14.47 -12.69 13.46
C THR A 267 15.08 -11.71 14.44
N LYS A 268 15.10 -10.41 14.10
CA LYS A 268 15.75 -9.35 14.89
C LYS A 268 14.81 -8.73 15.90
N ASP A 269 13.56 -8.52 15.52
CA ASP A 269 12.52 -7.85 16.32
C ASP A 269 11.25 -8.70 16.44
N PRO A 270 11.31 -9.86 17.08
CA PRO A 270 10.18 -10.77 17.18
C PRO A 270 8.99 -10.20 17.94
N LEU A 271 9.17 -9.18 18.79
CA LEU A 271 8.05 -8.52 19.46
C LEU A 271 7.31 -7.61 18.48
N GLY A 272 8.02 -6.82 17.67
CA GLY A 272 7.43 -6.00 16.60
C GLY A 272 6.70 -6.88 15.58
N TYR A 273 7.36 -7.96 15.14
CA TYR A 273 6.75 -8.95 14.25
C TYR A 273 5.43 -9.49 14.82
N THR A 274 5.43 -9.87 16.11
CA THR A 274 4.22 -10.38 16.78
C THR A 274 3.10 -9.33 16.84
N VAL A 275 3.42 -8.07 17.09
CA VAL A 275 2.40 -7.00 17.17
C VAL A 275 1.78 -6.75 15.80
N ILE A 276 2.60 -6.69 14.74
CA ILE A 276 2.09 -6.42 13.38
C ILE A 276 1.19 -7.56 12.90
N GLU A 277 1.53 -8.82 13.13
CA GLU A 277 0.71 -9.97 12.76
C GLU A 277 -0.64 -10.05 13.50
N LYS A 278 -0.75 -9.44 14.67
CA LYS A 278 -2.03 -9.34 15.40
C LYS A 278 -3.02 -8.37 14.78
N PHE A 279 -2.59 -7.53 13.83
CA PHE A 279 -3.45 -6.53 13.22
C PHE A 279 -3.46 -6.60 11.69
N PHE A 280 -2.33 -6.81 11.03
CA PHE A 280 -2.19 -6.75 9.59
C PHE A 280 -2.32 -8.13 8.94
N HIS A 281 -2.92 -8.16 7.74
CA HIS A 281 -2.86 -9.34 6.87
C HIS A 281 -1.42 -9.66 6.48
N PRO A 282 -1.07 -10.95 6.26
CA PRO A 282 0.27 -11.30 5.80
C PRO A 282 0.57 -10.90 4.36
N TYR A 283 -0.43 -10.44 3.61
CA TYR A 283 -0.35 -9.96 2.23
C TYR A 283 -1.29 -8.78 2.02
N LEU A 284 -1.04 -8.00 0.97
CA LEU A 284 -1.80 -6.81 0.62
C LEU A 284 -3.18 -7.24 0.06
N THR A 285 -4.25 -6.69 0.59
CA THR A 285 -5.65 -7.10 0.34
C THR A 285 -6.36 -6.25 -0.70
N PHE A 286 -5.67 -5.37 -1.40
CA PHE A 286 -6.23 -4.55 -2.46
C PHE A 286 -5.86 -5.10 -3.83
N ASN A 287 -6.72 -4.84 -4.81
CA ASN A 287 -6.41 -5.10 -6.21
C ASN A 287 -5.51 -3.98 -6.76
N ALA A 288 -4.28 -4.32 -7.13
CA ALA A 288 -3.34 -3.41 -7.75
C ALA A 288 -3.72 -3.19 -9.23
N GLN A 289 -4.18 -1.99 -9.56
CA GLN A 289 -4.53 -1.62 -10.92
C GLN A 289 -3.35 -0.93 -11.59
N LEU A 290 -2.73 -1.60 -12.58
CA LEU A 290 -1.57 -1.07 -13.27
C LEU A 290 -1.94 0.11 -14.19
N PRO A 291 -1.02 1.03 -14.46
CA PRO A 291 -1.23 2.14 -15.39
C PRO A 291 -1.72 1.67 -16.77
N THR A 292 -2.57 2.46 -17.43
CA THR A 292 -3.13 2.09 -18.75
C THR A 292 -2.09 1.98 -19.86
N ASP A 293 -0.93 2.54 -19.66
CA ASP A 293 0.21 2.50 -20.58
C ASP A 293 1.29 1.49 -20.18
N PHE A 294 1.07 0.68 -19.11
CA PHE A 294 2.00 -0.36 -18.67
C PHE A 294 2.36 -1.31 -19.82
N LYS A 295 3.64 -1.70 -19.87
CA LYS A 295 4.20 -2.61 -20.87
C LYS A 295 5.14 -3.61 -20.22
N GLY A 296 5.30 -4.75 -20.88
CA GLY A 296 6.17 -5.83 -20.40
C GLY A 296 5.45 -6.76 -19.43
N THR A 297 6.17 -7.32 -18.46
CA THR A 297 5.64 -8.25 -17.48
C THR A 297 5.68 -7.64 -16.09
N PHE A 298 4.54 -7.62 -15.39
CA PHE A 298 4.47 -7.30 -13.97
C PHE A 298 4.54 -8.59 -13.16
N SER A 299 5.56 -8.75 -12.33
CA SER A 299 5.80 -9.97 -11.57
C SER A 299 5.58 -9.75 -10.07
N LEU A 300 4.86 -10.65 -9.44
CA LEU A 300 4.69 -10.74 -7.96
C LEU A 300 5.76 -11.62 -7.31
N SER A 301 6.61 -12.27 -8.09
CA SER A 301 7.69 -13.11 -7.60
C SER A 301 9.02 -12.76 -8.25
N LEU A 302 10.11 -12.90 -7.47
CA LEU A 302 11.46 -12.62 -7.97
C LEU A 302 11.78 -13.53 -9.16
N ASP A 303 11.97 -12.90 -10.31
CA ASP A 303 12.52 -13.52 -11.51
C ASP A 303 13.53 -12.54 -12.12
N LYS A 304 14.79 -12.92 -12.13
CA LYS A 304 15.89 -12.08 -12.65
C LYS A 304 15.76 -11.77 -14.12
N SER A 305 14.93 -12.50 -14.86
CA SER A 305 14.65 -12.28 -16.29
C SER A 305 13.51 -11.31 -16.55
N GLN A 306 12.74 -10.93 -15.51
CA GLN A 306 11.57 -10.07 -15.58
C GLN A 306 11.81 -8.76 -14.82
N ALA A 307 11.07 -7.73 -15.18
CA ALA A 307 10.96 -6.54 -14.34
C ALA A 307 10.24 -6.91 -13.05
N TYR A 308 10.89 -6.67 -11.91
CA TYR A 308 10.41 -7.06 -10.59
C TYR A 308 10.77 -5.99 -9.58
N THR A 309 9.88 -5.77 -8.63
CA THR A 309 10.16 -4.97 -7.43
C THR A 309 9.72 -5.71 -6.18
N TYR A 310 10.48 -5.60 -5.09
CA TYR A 310 10.12 -6.19 -3.79
C TYR A 310 8.77 -5.69 -3.28
N LYS A 311 8.37 -4.45 -3.61
CA LYS A 311 7.06 -3.88 -3.27
C LYS A 311 5.87 -4.71 -3.75
N SER A 312 6.03 -5.52 -4.82
CA SER A 312 4.94 -6.31 -5.40
C SER A 312 4.81 -7.73 -4.84
N GLN A 313 5.79 -8.24 -4.09
CA GLN A 313 5.81 -9.67 -3.70
C GLN A 313 4.70 -10.09 -2.72
N TYR A 314 4.08 -9.16 -2.03
CA TYR A 314 2.94 -9.42 -1.14
C TYR A 314 1.58 -9.04 -1.74
N LEU A 315 1.54 -8.64 -3.00
CA LEU A 315 0.30 -8.50 -3.75
C LEU A 315 -0.25 -9.89 -4.11
N ILE A 316 -1.57 -10.00 -4.12
CA ILE A 316 -2.28 -11.20 -4.57
C ILE A 316 -3.25 -10.89 -5.71
N ASP A 317 -3.80 -9.68 -5.76
CA ASP A 317 -4.78 -9.27 -6.75
C ASP A 317 -4.17 -8.18 -7.65
N VAL A 318 -4.11 -8.44 -8.97
CA VAL A 318 -3.55 -7.50 -9.96
C VAL A 318 -4.41 -7.45 -11.21
N THR A 319 -4.67 -6.23 -11.68
CA THR A 319 -5.41 -5.98 -12.93
C THR A 319 -4.59 -5.12 -13.88
N LEU A 320 -4.39 -5.60 -15.10
CA LEU A 320 -3.93 -4.78 -16.21
C LEU A 320 -5.06 -3.85 -16.67
N ARG A 321 -4.75 -2.58 -16.92
CA ARG A 321 -5.68 -1.63 -17.55
C ARG A 321 -5.22 -1.29 -18.96
N GLY A 322 -6.09 -0.60 -19.72
CA GLY A 322 -5.79 -0.19 -21.10
C GLY A 322 -5.88 -1.32 -22.12
N SER A 323 -5.05 -1.27 -23.14
CA SER A 323 -5.09 -2.19 -24.28
C SER A 323 -3.71 -2.63 -24.79
N ASN A 324 -2.67 -2.40 -24.02
CA ASN A 324 -1.33 -2.87 -24.39
C ASN A 324 -1.22 -4.38 -24.20
N ASN A 325 -0.40 -5.01 -25.04
CA ASN A 325 0.02 -6.39 -24.84
C ASN A 325 1.01 -6.42 -23.67
N ALA A 326 0.50 -6.61 -22.47
CA ALA A 326 1.27 -6.69 -21.24
C ALA A 326 0.99 -8.03 -20.56
N ASN A 327 1.85 -8.44 -19.64
CA ASN A 327 1.81 -9.77 -19.04
C ASN A 327 1.79 -9.69 -17.52
N LEU A 328 1.26 -10.74 -16.88
CA LEU A 328 1.26 -10.90 -15.43
C LEU A 328 1.97 -12.19 -15.04
N ARG A 329 2.68 -12.14 -13.91
CA ARG A 329 3.20 -13.31 -13.23
C ARG A 329 2.87 -13.24 -11.75
N GLY A 330 2.18 -14.25 -11.26
CA GLY A 330 1.84 -14.43 -9.85
C GLY A 330 3.01 -14.84 -8.95
N ASN A 331 2.68 -15.29 -7.76
CA ASN A 331 3.62 -15.79 -6.76
C ASN A 331 3.19 -17.20 -6.30
N ARG A 332 3.50 -17.60 -5.07
CA ARG A 332 3.13 -18.92 -4.52
C ARG A 332 1.80 -18.93 -3.76
N LEU A 333 1.07 -17.84 -3.78
CA LEU A 333 -0.25 -17.70 -3.15
C LEU A 333 -1.31 -17.84 -4.22
N GLY A 334 -2.54 -18.19 -3.85
CA GLY A 334 -3.67 -18.04 -4.76
C GLY A 334 -3.84 -16.58 -5.15
N ASN A 335 -3.65 -16.29 -6.42
CA ASN A 335 -3.71 -14.95 -6.99
C ASN A 335 -5.00 -14.74 -7.77
N ASN A 336 -5.46 -13.47 -7.87
CA ASN A 336 -6.45 -13.03 -8.86
C ASN A 336 -5.75 -12.15 -9.88
N LEU A 337 -5.52 -12.69 -11.07
CA LEU A 337 -4.79 -12.01 -12.14
C LEU A 337 -5.74 -11.70 -13.31
N THR A 338 -5.95 -10.41 -13.55
CA THR A 338 -6.86 -9.96 -14.62
C THR A 338 -6.08 -9.23 -15.71
N GLY A 339 -6.20 -9.72 -16.94
CA GLY A 339 -5.69 -9.10 -18.16
C GLY A 339 -6.49 -7.85 -18.55
N ASN A 340 -6.19 -7.30 -19.73
CA ASN A 340 -6.86 -6.13 -20.30
C ASN A 340 -7.53 -6.46 -21.64
N SER A 341 -7.63 -5.51 -22.56
CA SER A 341 -8.13 -5.75 -23.92
C SER A 341 -7.05 -6.00 -24.96
N GLY A 342 -5.80 -6.13 -24.56
CA GLY A 342 -4.67 -6.54 -25.42
C GLY A 342 -4.40 -8.04 -25.24
N ASN A 343 -3.49 -8.58 -26.03
CA ASN A 343 -3.09 -9.99 -25.92
C ASN A 343 -2.14 -10.16 -24.74
N ASN A 344 -2.56 -10.90 -23.72
CA ASN A 344 -1.82 -11.06 -22.49
C ASN A 344 -1.26 -12.49 -22.34
N ILE A 345 -0.11 -12.61 -21.71
CA ILE A 345 0.43 -13.89 -21.22
C ILE A 345 0.43 -13.84 -19.71
N ILE A 346 -0.30 -14.75 -19.08
CA ILE A 346 -0.50 -14.77 -17.63
C ILE A 346 0.02 -16.09 -17.07
N HIS A 347 0.87 -16.00 -16.06
CA HIS A 347 1.41 -17.15 -15.34
C HIS A 347 1.03 -17.02 -13.86
N GLY A 348 0.16 -17.89 -13.35
CA GLY A 348 -0.25 -17.91 -11.94
C GLY A 348 0.93 -18.16 -11.00
N ALA A 349 1.87 -18.96 -11.45
CA ALA A 349 3.00 -19.56 -10.71
C ALA A 349 2.50 -20.69 -9.80
N GLY A 350 2.53 -20.58 -8.48
CA GLY A 350 2.02 -21.65 -7.62
C GLY A 350 0.89 -21.15 -6.74
N GLY A 351 0.07 -22.06 -6.28
CA GLY A 351 -1.17 -21.75 -5.59
C GLY A 351 -2.38 -22.09 -6.47
N ASP A 352 -3.56 -21.83 -5.98
CA ASP A 352 -4.78 -22.02 -6.74
C ASP A 352 -5.22 -20.62 -7.23
N ASP A 353 -5.07 -20.35 -8.53
CA ASP A 353 -5.19 -19.03 -9.10
C ASP A 353 -6.51 -18.83 -9.86
N GLU A 354 -7.06 -17.62 -9.79
CA GLU A 354 -8.14 -17.13 -10.66
C GLU A 354 -7.50 -16.25 -11.74
N ILE A 355 -7.52 -16.72 -12.98
CA ILE A 355 -6.92 -16.02 -14.13
C ILE A 355 -8.01 -15.64 -15.11
N ASP A 356 -8.13 -14.34 -15.37
CA ASP A 356 -9.04 -13.77 -16.39
C ASP A 356 -8.20 -13.05 -17.46
N GLY A 357 -8.23 -13.54 -18.70
CA GLY A 357 -7.51 -12.91 -19.82
C GLY A 357 -8.05 -11.53 -20.20
N GLY A 358 -9.36 -11.32 -19.97
CA GLY A 358 -10.03 -10.09 -20.37
C GLY A 358 -10.51 -10.14 -21.81
N GLY A 359 -9.93 -9.35 -22.65
CA GLY A 359 -10.22 -9.40 -24.11
C GLY A 359 -8.93 -9.40 -24.91
N GLY A 360 -8.94 -10.11 -26.03
CA GLY A 360 -7.76 -10.32 -26.84
C GLY A 360 -7.57 -11.80 -27.17
N ASP A 361 -6.36 -12.17 -27.59
CA ASP A 361 -5.94 -13.56 -27.73
C ASP A 361 -4.96 -13.84 -26.56
N ASP A 362 -5.49 -14.44 -25.47
CA ASP A 362 -4.79 -14.53 -24.21
C ASP A 362 -4.26 -15.95 -23.93
N GLY A 363 -3.14 -16.05 -23.22
CA GLY A 363 -2.52 -17.33 -22.89
C GLY A 363 -2.20 -17.47 -21.40
N ALA A 364 -2.59 -18.60 -20.81
CA ALA A 364 -2.13 -19.02 -19.50
C ALA A 364 -0.89 -19.93 -19.61
N VAL A 365 0.09 -19.75 -18.72
CA VAL A 365 1.36 -20.48 -18.73
C VAL A 365 1.43 -21.44 -17.56
N PHE A 366 1.84 -22.70 -17.85
CA PHE A 366 2.10 -23.78 -16.91
C PHE A 366 3.50 -24.35 -17.17
N ILE A 367 4.29 -24.57 -16.13
CA ILE A 367 5.72 -24.90 -16.30
C ILE A 367 6.01 -26.37 -16.51
N GLY A 368 5.05 -27.27 -16.28
CA GLY A 368 5.17 -28.70 -16.49
C GLY A 368 4.86 -29.16 -17.92
N LEU A 369 4.97 -30.49 -18.15
CA LEU A 369 4.55 -31.11 -19.39
C LEU A 369 3.01 -31.22 -19.42
N SER A 370 2.42 -31.15 -20.61
CA SER A 370 0.96 -31.13 -20.76
C SER A 370 0.24 -32.39 -20.24
N ASP A 371 0.91 -33.53 -20.18
CA ASP A 371 0.38 -34.78 -19.61
C ASP A 371 0.48 -34.87 -18.09
N GLU A 372 1.08 -33.85 -17.47
CA GLU A 372 1.11 -33.69 -16.00
C GLU A 372 -0.05 -32.85 -15.46
N TYR A 373 -1.00 -32.46 -16.30
CA TYR A 373 -2.16 -31.66 -15.92
C TYR A 373 -3.49 -32.29 -16.33
N GLU A 374 -4.48 -32.18 -15.45
CA GLU A 374 -5.87 -32.48 -15.76
C GLU A 374 -6.60 -31.22 -16.18
N ILE A 375 -7.19 -31.21 -17.40
CA ILE A 375 -7.90 -30.05 -17.95
C ILE A 375 -9.39 -30.38 -17.98
N THR A 376 -10.20 -29.58 -17.28
CA THR A 376 -11.67 -29.75 -17.21
C THR A 376 -12.36 -28.47 -17.69
N LYS A 377 -13.12 -28.56 -18.79
CA LYS A 377 -13.97 -27.47 -19.25
C LYS A 377 -15.26 -27.39 -18.43
N GLN A 378 -15.60 -26.18 -18.02
CA GLN A 378 -16.87 -25.80 -17.42
C GLN A 378 -17.62 -24.82 -18.34
N GLU A 379 -18.82 -24.40 -17.97
CA GLU A 379 -19.63 -23.50 -18.79
C GLU A 379 -18.96 -22.11 -19.00
N ASP A 380 -18.33 -21.60 -17.96
CA ASP A 380 -17.76 -20.25 -17.89
C ASP A 380 -16.25 -20.22 -17.63
N ALA A 381 -15.58 -21.37 -17.57
CA ALA A 381 -14.16 -21.45 -17.25
C ALA A 381 -13.53 -22.79 -17.66
N THR A 382 -12.21 -22.81 -17.70
CA THR A 382 -11.40 -24.02 -17.79
C THR A 382 -10.62 -24.20 -16.50
N ILE A 383 -10.73 -25.33 -15.85
CA ILE A 383 -9.92 -25.70 -14.69
C ILE A 383 -8.71 -26.48 -15.17
N VAL A 384 -7.52 -26.07 -14.75
CA VAL A 384 -6.26 -26.76 -15.01
C VAL A 384 -5.67 -27.18 -13.65
N SER A 385 -5.58 -28.48 -13.45
CA SER A 385 -5.09 -29.04 -12.18
C SER A 385 -3.74 -29.70 -12.41
N ASP A 386 -2.72 -29.23 -11.72
CA ASP A 386 -1.41 -29.87 -11.71
C ASP A 386 -1.45 -31.18 -10.90
N VAL A 387 -0.98 -32.28 -11.48
CA VAL A 387 -0.86 -33.56 -10.74
C VAL A 387 0.36 -33.60 -9.83
N GLN A 388 1.27 -32.64 -9.97
CA GLN A 388 2.44 -32.45 -9.13
C GLN A 388 2.11 -31.48 -7.99
N SER A 389 2.30 -31.88 -6.74
CA SER A 389 2.15 -30.97 -5.61
C SER A 389 3.18 -29.82 -5.64
N ASP A 390 2.79 -28.68 -5.10
CA ASP A 390 3.67 -27.51 -4.86
C ASP A 390 4.33 -26.92 -6.13
N ARG A 391 3.70 -27.10 -7.32
CA ARG A 391 4.17 -26.51 -8.58
C ARG A 391 3.22 -25.40 -9.03
N ASP A 392 2.22 -25.70 -9.87
CA ASP A 392 1.30 -24.68 -10.41
C ASP A 392 -0.07 -24.69 -9.70
N GLY A 393 -0.47 -25.78 -9.01
CA GLY A 393 -1.73 -25.84 -8.25
C GLY A 393 -2.96 -26.15 -9.10
N ILE A 394 -4.11 -25.57 -8.71
CA ILE A 394 -5.42 -25.75 -9.41
C ILE A 394 -5.91 -24.38 -9.81
N ASP A 395 -5.83 -24.07 -11.11
CA ASP A 395 -6.16 -22.76 -11.62
C ASP A 395 -7.49 -22.76 -12.35
N ARG A 396 -8.24 -21.66 -12.17
CA ARG A 396 -9.46 -21.37 -12.88
C ARG A 396 -9.19 -20.30 -13.95
N LEU A 397 -9.37 -20.67 -15.22
CA LEU A 397 -9.13 -19.81 -16.36
C LEU A 397 -10.44 -19.34 -16.97
N SER A 398 -10.58 -18.03 -17.17
CA SER A 398 -11.67 -17.40 -17.91
C SER A 398 -11.10 -16.47 -18.99
N ASN A 399 -11.78 -16.35 -20.13
CA ASN A 399 -11.33 -15.53 -21.24
C ASN A 399 -9.86 -15.80 -21.63
N ILE A 400 -9.49 -17.08 -21.71
CA ILE A 400 -8.17 -17.56 -22.12
C ILE A 400 -8.36 -18.42 -23.37
N GLU A 401 -7.63 -18.09 -24.45
CA GLU A 401 -7.68 -18.83 -25.71
C GLU A 401 -6.67 -19.97 -25.76
N PHE A 402 -5.54 -19.81 -25.03
CA PHE A 402 -4.44 -20.76 -25.13
C PHE A 402 -3.87 -21.14 -23.76
N ILE A 403 -3.48 -22.39 -23.64
CA ILE A 403 -2.62 -22.88 -22.57
C ILE A 403 -1.23 -23.21 -23.12
N HIS A 404 -0.21 -22.65 -22.49
CA HIS A 404 1.18 -22.90 -22.81
C HIS A 404 1.81 -23.81 -21.77
N PHE A 405 2.10 -25.05 -22.13
CA PHE A 405 2.88 -26.00 -21.34
C PHE A 405 4.34 -25.97 -21.81
N SER A 406 5.25 -26.60 -21.05
CA SER A 406 6.66 -26.67 -21.42
C SER A 406 6.92 -27.43 -22.76
N ASP A 407 6.04 -28.37 -23.12
CA ASP A 407 6.16 -29.21 -24.32
C ASP A 407 5.28 -28.76 -25.49
N LYS A 408 4.18 -28.07 -25.25
CA LYS A 408 3.25 -27.63 -26.31
C LYS A 408 2.30 -26.52 -25.89
N LYS A 409 1.69 -25.89 -26.91
CA LYS A 409 0.59 -24.96 -26.78
C LYS A 409 -0.71 -25.66 -27.17
N ILE A 410 -1.77 -25.47 -26.40
CA ILE A 410 -3.11 -26.01 -26.63
C ILE A 410 -4.09 -24.83 -26.75
N GLU A 411 -4.96 -24.89 -27.76
CA GLU A 411 -6.11 -24.01 -27.90
C GLU A 411 -7.29 -24.55 -27.11
N ILE A 412 -7.98 -23.71 -26.32
CA ILE A 412 -9.06 -24.13 -25.41
C ILE A 412 -10.41 -23.45 -25.67
N ASN A 413 -10.62 -22.87 -26.84
CA ASN A 413 -11.88 -22.25 -27.29
C ASN A 413 -13.09 -23.20 -27.27
#